data_02a99bbe4735b0d4ccbdf2a4566824a9
#
_entry.id   02a99bbe4735b0d4ccbdf2a4566824a9
#
_cell.length_a   1.000
_cell.length_b   1.000
_cell.length_c   1.000
_cell.angle_alpha   90.00
_cell.angle_beta   90.00
_cell.angle_gamma   90.00
#
_symmetry.space_group_name_H-M   'P 1'
#
loop_
_entity.id
_entity.type
_entity.pdbx_description
1 polymer ?
#
loop_
_entity_poly.entity_id
_entity_poly.type
_entity_poly.pdbx_seq_one_letter_code
_entity_poly.pdbx_strand_id
1 'polypeptide(L)' 'MTEHSNYARVAKAIEYIEQNFKQQPSLAEITEHVHLSPTHFQRIFSEWAGISPKKFLQYISVEYAKSVLNNHTEN' A
#
# COMPACT_ATOMS: atom_id res chain seq x y z
N MET A 1 16.56 -11.61 11.81
CA MET A 1 16.88 -10.25 11.41
C MET A 1 16.23 -9.87 10.11
N THR A 2 16.29 -10.76 9.11
CA THR A 2 15.66 -10.48 7.83
C THR A 2 14.17 -10.23 7.98
N GLU A 3 13.56 -11.02 8.80
CA GLU A 3 12.13 -10.94 9.03
C GLU A 3 11.74 -9.59 9.62
N HIS A 4 12.52 -9.16 10.59
CA HIS A 4 12.30 -7.89 11.25
C HIS A 4 12.45 -6.74 10.25
N SER A 5 13.49 -6.84 9.43
CA SER A 5 13.75 -5.83 8.42
C SER A 5 12.63 -5.78 7.38
N ASN A 6 12.13 -6.95 6.98
CA ASN A 6 11.04 -7.02 6.02
C ASN A 6 9.76 -6.40 6.57
N TYR A 7 9.49 -6.66 7.84
CA TYR A 7 8.32 -6.06 8.47
C TYR A 7 8.39 -4.54 8.45
N ALA A 8 9.57 -4.01 8.78
CA ALA A 8 9.73 -2.56 8.81
C ALA A 8 9.54 -1.97 7.42
N ARG A 9 10.00 -2.66 6.39
CA ARG A 9 9.86 -2.17 5.02
C ARG A 9 8.42 -2.24 4.55
N VAL A 10 7.70 -3.29 4.93
CA VAL A 10 6.29 -3.38 4.59
C VAL A 10 5.51 -2.28 5.28
N ALA A 11 5.79 -2.03 6.55
CA ALA A 11 5.12 -0.96 7.28
C ALA A 11 5.36 0.39 6.63
N LYS A 12 6.59 0.62 6.20
CA LYS A 12 6.93 1.87 5.55
C LYS A 12 6.21 2.02 4.21
N ALA A 13 6.08 0.91 3.49
CA ALA A 13 5.37 0.93 2.21
C ALA A 13 3.90 1.22 2.42
N ILE A 14 3.30 0.63 3.43
CA ILE A 14 1.90 0.88 3.73
C ILE A 14 1.69 2.34 4.06
N GLU A 15 2.57 2.91 4.85
CA GLU A 15 2.49 4.33 5.19
C GLU A 15 2.57 5.19 3.95
N TYR A 16 3.50 4.86 3.06
CA TYR A 16 3.66 5.61 1.81
C TYR A 16 2.40 5.52 0.96
N ILE A 17 1.83 4.32 0.86
CA ILE A 17 0.61 4.12 0.08
C ILE A 17 -0.54 4.93 0.67
N GLU A 18 -0.68 4.91 1.98
CA GLU A 18 -1.77 5.63 2.64
C GLU A 18 -1.66 7.14 2.44
N GLN A 19 -0.45 7.64 2.36
CA GLN A 19 -0.24 9.07 2.16
C GLN A 19 -0.35 9.49 0.71
N ASN A 20 -0.18 8.55 -0.23
CA ASN A 20 -0.09 8.90 -1.64
C ASN A 20 -1.06 8.15 -2.54
N PHE A 21 -2.04 7.44 -1.98
CA PHE A 21 -2.90 6.58 -2.79
C PHE A 21 -3.68 7.37 -3.84
N LYS A 22 -4.01 8.62 -3.56
CA LYS A 22 -4.78 9.42 -4.51
C LYS A 22 -4.03 9.64 -5.80
N GLN A 23 -2.71 9.61 -5.76
CA GLN A 23 -1.88 9.79 -6.93
C GLN A 23 -1.64 8.50 -7.68
N GLN A 24 -2.16 7.37 -7.15
CA GLN A 24 -2.03 6.06 -7.77
C GLN A 24 -0.57 5.73 -8.06
N PRO A 25 0.27 5.65 -7.01
CA PRO A 25 1.69 5.37 -7.24
C PRO A 25 1.88 4.00 -7.86
N SER A 26 2.86 3.90 -8.74
CA SER A 26 3.19 2.64 -9.37
C SER A 26 3.95 1.75 -8.39
N LEU A 27 4.02 0.46 -8.71
CA LEU A 27 4.80 -0.46 -7.89
C LEU A 27 6.26 0.00 -7.81
N ALA A 28 6.79 0.48 -8.93
CA ALA A 28 8.18 0.96 -8.97
C ALA A 28 8.38 2.13 -8.00
N GLU A 29 7.43 3.04 -7.96
CA GLU A 29 7.54 4.18 -7.05
C GLU A 29 7.51 3.75 -5.59
N ILE A 30 6.64 2.79 -5.27
CA ILE A 30 6.53 2.30 -3.92
C ILE A 30 7.82 1.60 -3.50
N THR A 31 8.33 0.73 -4.37
CA THR A 31 9.51 -0.06 -4.02
C THR A 31 10.77 0.78 -3.97
N GLU A 32 10.82 1.84 -4.76
CA GLU A 32 11.95 2.75 -4.69
C GLU A 32 12.01 3.42 -3.32
N HIS A 33 10.85 3.72 -2.78
CA HIS A 33 10.76 4.35 -1.47
C HIS A 33 11.30 3.45 -0.35
N VAL A 34 11.13 2.14 -0.51
CA VAL A 34 11.57 1.19 0.53
C VAL A 34 12.84 0.44 0.15
N HIS A 35 13.46 0.78 -0.98
CA HIS A 35 14.75 0.23 -1.41
C HIS A 35 14.71 -1.29 -1.59
N LEU A 36 13.68 -1.76 -2.27
CA LEU A 36 13.54 -3.17 -2.61
C LEU A 36 13.24 -3.29 -4.10
N SER A 37 13.58 -4.46 -4.67
CA SER A 37 13.14 -4.72 -6.04
C SER A 37 11.63 -4.95 -6.06
N PRO A 38 10.98 -4.64 -7.17
CA PRO A 38 9.52 -4.86 -7.24
C PRO A 38 9.11 -6.30 -6.98
N THR A 39 9.85 -7.25 -7.53
CA THR A 39 9.52 -8.66 -7.35
C THR A 39 9.64 -9.08 -5.89
N HIS A 40 10.73 -8.66 -5.25
CA HIS A 40 10.98 -9.01 -3.86
C HIS A 40 9.94 -8.36 -2.96
N PHE A 41 9.66 -7.09 -3.18
CA PHE A 41 8.67 -6.38 -2.39
C PHE A 41 7.29 -7.01 -2.53
N GLN A 42 6.90 -7.35 -3.75
CA GLN A 42 5.58 -7.92 -3.98
C GLN A 42 5.40 -9.22 -3.22
N ARG A 43 6.44 -10.04 -3.18
CA ARG A 43 6.37 -11.30 -2.46
C ARG A 43 6.26 -11.07 -0.95
N ILE A 44 7.10 -10.20 -0.40
CA ILE A 44 7.08 -9.92 1.02
C ILE A 44 5.77 -9.31 1.44
N PHE A 45 5.30 -8.35 0.66
CA PHE A 45 4.05 -7.67 0.98
C PHE A 45 2.88 -8.64 0.99
N SER A 46 2.83 -9.51 -0.02
CA SER A 46 1.74 -10.47 -0.12
C SER A 46 1.75 -11.45 1.06
N GLU A 47 2.93 -11.82 1.52
CA GLU A 47 3.04 -12.71 2.66
C GLU A 47 2.52 -12.07 3.94
N TRP A 48 2.76 -10.78 4.09
CA TRP A 48 2.33 -10.06 5.29
C TRP A 48 0.88 -9.61 5.23
N ALA A 49 0.46 -9.11 4.08
CA ALA A 49 -0.86 -8.51 3.95
C ALA A 49 -1.93 -9.47 3.45
N GLY A 50 -1.53 -10.56 2.82
CA GLY A 50 -2.47 -11.51 2.25
C GLY A 50 -3.03 -11.10 0.91
N ILE A 51 -2.65 -9.93 0.42
CA ILE A 51 -3.06 -9.45 -0.91
C ILE A 51 -1.88 -8.73 -1.53
N SER A 52 -1.95 -8.52 -2.86
CA SER A 52 -0.88 -7.83 -3.57
C SER A 52 -0.90 -6.34 -3.24
N PRO A 53 0.23 -5.66 -3.44
CA PRO A 53 0.27 -4.21 -3.23
C PRO A 53 -0.72 -3.47 -4.11
N LYS A 54 -0.92 -3.91 -5.33
CA LYS A 54 -1.85 -3.28 -6.24
C LYS A 54 -3.28 -3.39 -5.72
N LYS A 55 -3.64 -4.56 -5.23
CA LYS A 55 -4.97 -4.76 -4.66
C LYS A 55 -5.16 -3.96 -3.39
N PHE A 56 -4.12 -3.85 -2.60
CA PHE A 56 -4.18 -3.04 -1.40
C PHE A 56 -4.45 -1.58 -1.75
N LEU A 57 -3.76 -1.07 -2.77
CA LEU A 57 -3.98 0.30 -3.22
C LEU A 57 -5.42 0.49 -3.71
N GLN A 58 -5.94 -0.47 -4.45
CA GLN A 58 -7.31 -0.41 -4.91
C GLN A 58 -8.30 -0.42 -3.75
N TYR A 59 -8.02 -1.25 -2.75
CA TYR A 59 -8.87 -1.34 -1.57
C TYR A 59 -8.93 0.00 -0.85
N ILE A 60 -7.80 0.62 -0.63
CA ILE A 60 -7.75 1.91 0.05
C ILE A 60 -8.49 2.96 -0.75
N SER A 61 -8.33 2.95 -2.07
CA SER A 61 -8.99 3.93 -2.93
C SER A 61 -10.50 3.79 -2.86
N VAL A 62 -10.98 2.55 -2.87
CA VAL A 62 -12.42 2.29 -2.78
C VAL A 62 -12.97 2.70 -1.42
N GLU A 63 -12.25 2.36 -0.36
CA GLU A 63 -12.69 2.72 0.98
C GLU A 63 -12.75 4.24 1.16
N TYR A 64 -11.80 4.94 0.58
CA TYR A 64 -11.81 6.39 0.63
C TYR A 64 -13.02 6.95 -0.12
N ALA A 65 -13.29 6.40 -1.30
CA ALA A 65 -14.43 6.87 -2.09
C ALA A 65 -15.74 6.66 -1.35
N LYS A 66 -15.88 5.50 -0.70
CA LYS A 66 -17.08 5.22 0.09
C LYS A 66 -17.22 6.22 1.23
N SER A 67 -16.12 6.51 1.90
CA SER A 67 -16.13 7.43 3.02
C SER A 67 -16.57 8.82 2.57
N VAL A 68 -16.07 9.28 1.45
CA VAL A 68 -16.43 10.59 0.92
C VAL A 68 -17.92 10.62 0.54
N LEU A 69 -18.40 9.56 -0.12
CA LEU A 69 -19.79 9.50 -0.52
C LEU A 69 -20.72 9.46 0.68
N ASN A 70 -20.34 8.69 1.69
CA ASN A 70 -21.16 8.62 2.90
C ASN A 70 -21.26 9.97 3.59
N ASN A 71 -20.13 10.64 3.73
CA ASN A 71 -20.12 11.96 4.34
C ASN A 71 -20.95 12.95 3.55
N HIS A 72 -20.86 12.85 2.24
CA HIS A 72 -21.61 13.74 1.36
C HIS A 72 -23.11 13.45 1.45
N THR A 73 -23.45 12.19 1.54
CA THR A 73 -24.85 11.78 1.56
C THR A 73 -25.56 12.21 2.83
N GLU A 74 -24.84 12.24 3.90
CA GLU A 74 -25.42 12.58 5.20
C GLU A 74 -25.76 14.04 5.33
N ASN A 75 -25.21 14.84 4.49
CA ASN A 75 -25.51 16.26 4.50
C ASN A 75 -26.69 16.58 3.60
#